data_e6df878bb7ed8f9bce3bb4fd7789dcec
#
_entry.id   e6df878bb7ed8f9bce3bb4fd7789dcec
#
_cell.length_a   1.000
_cell.length_b   1.000
_cell.length_c   1.000
_cell.angle_alpha   90.00
_cell.angle_beta   90.00
_cell.angle_gamma   90.00
#
_symmetry.space_group_name_H-M   'P 1'
#
loop_
_entity.id
_entity.type
_entity.pdbx_description
1 polymer ?
#
loop_
_entity_poly.entity_id
_entity_poly.type
_entity_poly.pdbx_seq_one_letter_code
_entity_poly.pdbx_strand_id
1 'polypeptide(L)'
;MAKKNQKMVEEITAMDVDFAQWYTDICKKAELVSYTSVKGCMVIRPYGYAIWENIQRILDGMFKATGHVNVNMPMFIPESLLEKEKDHVEGFAPEVAWVTYGGSEKLEERLCVRPTSETLFCDHYKELPRPAEAVQPVGQRGTLGKDYPSVPAFP
;
A
#
# COMPACT_ATOMS: atom_id res chain seq x y z
N MET A 1 13.02 40.29 32.32
CA MET A 1 11.97 40.41 31.28
C MET A 1 11.98 39.11 30.48
N ALA A 2 11.00 38.22 30.74
CA ALA A 2 10.88 36.97 29.97
C ALA A 2 10.45 37.28 28.56
N LYS A 3 11.24 36.85 27.55
CA LYS A 3 10.84 36.89 26.17
C LYS A 3 9.58 36.04 25.98
N LYS A 4 8.45 36.67 25.72
CA LYS A 4 7.21 36.02 25.31
C LYS A 4 7.53 35.20 24.06
N ASN A 5 7.56 33.89 24.17
CA ASN A 5 7.65 33.00 23.02
C ASN A 5 6.45 33.31 22.10
N GLN A 6 6.70 34.07 21.04
CA GLN A 6 5.70 34.38 20.06
C GLN A 6 5.43 33.07 19.30
N LYS A 7 4.23 32.53 19.44
CA LYS A 7 3.80 31.34 18.73
C LYS A 7 3.93 31.63 17.24
N MET A 8 4.89 31.00 16.55
CA MET A 8 5.14 31.26 15.13
C MET A 8 4.04 30.73 14.24
N VAL A 9 3.23 29.78 14.71
CA VAL A 9 2.11 29.18 13.98
C VAL A 9 0.90 29.09 14.91
N GLU A 10 -0.20 29.67 14.48
CA GLU A 10 -1.50 29.54 15.15
C GLU A 10 -2.25 28.30 14.66
N GLU A 11 -3.12 27.76 15.50
CA GLU A 11 -4.01 26.61 15.16
C GLU A 11 -3.31 25.25 14.93
N ILE A 12 -2.07 25.10 15.39
CA ILE A 12 -1.37 23.82 15.37
C ILE A 12 -0.92 23.47 16.78
N THR A 13 -1.14 22.24 17.20
CA THR A 13 -0.65 21.73 18.47
C THR A 13 0.88 21.78 18.48
N ALA A 14 1.49 22.18 19.58
CA ALA A 14 2.95 22.19 19.67
C ALA A 14 3.50 20.77 19.71
N MET A 15 4.59 20.51 19.00
CA MET A 15 5.19 19.18 18.84
C MET A 15 5.62 18.56 20.18
N ASP A 16 6.10 19.38 21.11
CA ASP A 16 6.53 19.01 22.46
C ASP A 16 5.37 18.74 23.43
N VAL A 17 4.15 19.18 23.08
CA VAL A 17 2.93 18.94 23.88
C VAL A 17 2.26 17.63 23.44
N ASP A 18 2.06 17.43 22.13
CA ASP A 18 1.47 16.22 21.57
C ASP A 18 1.98 16.03 20.12
N PHE A 19 2.93 15.13 19.95
CA PHE A 19 3.54 14.86 18.66
C PHE A 19 2.52 14.31 17.62
N ALA A 20 1.65 13.41 18.04
CA ALA A 20 0.68 12.78 17.14
C ALA A 20 -0.35 13.82 16.63
N GLN A 21 -0.83 14.66 17.52
CA GLN A 21 -1.76 15.72 17.14
C GLN A 21 -1.06 16.80 16.30
N TRP A 22 0.17 17.19 16.66
CA TRP A 22 0.98 18.09 15.84
C TRP A 22 1.16 17.59 14.40
N TYR A 23 1.53 16.32 14.22
CA TYR A 23 1.68 15.70 12.90
C TYR A 23 0.38 15.75 12.09
N THR A 24 -0.73 15.40 12.74
CA THR A 24 -2.06 15.43 12.13
C THR A 24 -2.46 16.85 11.71
N ASP A 25 -2.23 17.83 12.58
CA ASP A 25 -2.56 19.24 12.33
C ASP A 25 -1.75 19.78 11.14
N ILE A 26 -0.45 19.44 11.06
CA ILE A 26 0.40 19.83 9.92
C ILE A 26 -0.13 19.23 8.62
N CYS A 27 -0.41 17.91 8.57
CA CYS A 27 -0.90 17.26 7.37
C CYS A 27 -2.21 17.89 6.87
N LYS A 28 -3.10 18.28 7.78
CA LYS A 28 -4.37 18.94 7.46
C LYS A 28 -4.17 20.41 7.03
N LYS A 29 -3.38 21.15 7.78
CA LYS A 29 -3.14 22.59 7.52
C LYS A 29 -2.36 22.81 6.22
N ALA A 30 -1.43 21.94 5.89
CA ALA A 30 -0.70 21.94 4.62
C ALA A 30 -1.52 21.35 3.46
N GLU A 31 -2.77 21.00 3.70
CA GLU A 31 -3.68 20.44 2.69
C GLU A 31 -3.17 19.17 2.01
N LEU A 32 -2.38 18.36 2.73
CA LEU A 32 -1.85 17.09 2.21
C LEU A 32 -2.91 15.99 2.17
N VAL A 33 -3.80 15.99 3.17
CA VAL A 33 -4.85 14.98 3.34
C VAL A 33 -6.17 15.59 3.79
N SER A 34 -7.27 14.87 3.53
CA SER A 34 -8.57 15.09 4.13
C SER A 34 -9.23 13.77 4.51
N TYR A 35 -10.02 13.77 5.59
CA TYR A 35 -10.73 12.57 6.03
C TYR A 35 -11.96 12.29 5.17
N THR A 36 -12.32 11.02 5.07
CA THR A 36 -13.53 10.54 4.40
C THR A 36 -14.58 10.10 5.43
N SER A 37 -15.77 9.75 4.94
CA SER A 37 -16.81 9.12 5.76
C SER A 37 -16.45 7.70 6.20
N VAL A 38 -15.48 7.06 5.55
CA VAL A 38 -15.00 5.72 5.90
C VAL A 38 -13.92 5.86 6.97
N LYS A 39 -14.17 5.32 8.15
CA LYS A 39 -13.22 5.38 9.28
C LYS A 39 -11.88 4.73 8.88
N GLY A 40 -10.80 5.42 9.15
CA GLY A 40 -9.43 4.96 8.84
C GLY A 40 -8.99 5.22 7.39
N CYS A 41 -9.88 5.71 6.52
CA CYS A 41 -9.55 6.05 5.15
C CYS A 41 -9.48 7.59 4.97
N MET A 42 -8.52 8.04 4.18
CA MET A 42 -8.33 9.45 3.88
C MET A 42 -8.12 9.67 2.38
N VAL A 43 -8.44 10.87 1.92
CA VAL A 43 -8.07 11.35 0.60
C VAL A 43 -6.69 11.98 0.70
N ILE A 44 -5.75 11.54 -0.12
CA ILE A 44 -4.49 12.25 -0.31
C ILE A 44 -4.77 13.36 -1.32
N ARG A 45 -4.62 14.60 -0.89
CA ARG A 45 -4.91 15.79 -1.69
C ARG A 45 -3.76 16.09 -2.68
N PRO A 46 -3.95 16.97 -3.67
CA PRO A 46 -2.97 17.20 -4.72
C PRO A 46 -1.54 17.49 -4.23
N TYR A 47 -1.37 18.29 -3.17
CA TYR A 47 -0.03 18.56 -2.62
C TYR A 47 0.62 17.31 -2.02
N GLY A 48 -0.15 16.51 -1.25
CA GLY A 48 0.34 15.25 -0.72
C GLY A 48 0.62 14.25 -1.83
N TYR A 49 -0.24 14.20 -2.83
CA TYR A 49 -0.07 13.28 -3.95
C TYR A 49 1.14 13.64 -4.82
N ALA A 50 1.43 14.93 -5.03
CA ALA A 50 2.62 15.35 -5.75
C ALA A 50 3.94 14.90 -5.08
N ILE A 51 3.98 14.84 -3.75
CA ILE A 51 5.12 14.27 -3.02
C ILE A 51 5.26 12.78 -3.38
N TRP A 52 4.16 12.04 -3.35
CA TRP A 52 4.14 10.63 -3.72
C TRP A 52 4.58 10.37 -5.16
N GLU A 53 4.05 11.13 -6.13
CA GLU A 53 4.45 11.02 -7.54
C GLU A 53 5.94 11.25 -7.75
N ASN A 54 6.53 12.22 -7.04
CA ASN A 54 7.97 12.47 -7.10
C ASN A 54 8.78 11.28 -6.55
N ILE A 55 8.37 10.70 -5.42
CA ILE A 55 9.01 9.50 -4.86
C ILE A 55 8.92 8.35 -5.87
N GLN A 56 7.74 8.07 -6.41
CA GLN A 56 7.54 7.02 -7.40
C GLN A 56 8.44 7.22 -8.62
N ARG A 57 8.42 8.41 -9.21
CA ARG A 57 9.20 8.71 -10.41
C ARG A 57 10.69 8.49 -10.21
N ILE A 58 11.22 8.91 -9.06
CA ILE A 58 12.65 8.78 -8.76
C ILE A 58 13.01 7.31 -8.52
N LEU A 59 12.29 6.63 -7.64
CA LEU A 59 12.59 5.24 -7.30
C LEU A 59 12.36 4.29 -8.48
N ASP A 60 11.28 4.45 -9.23
CA ASP A 60 11.01 3.64 -10.43
C ASP A 60 12.12 3.81 -11.48
N GLY A 61 12.60 5.04 -11.66
CA GLY A 61 13.75 5.31 -12.53
C GLY A 61 15.03 4.60 -12.08
N MET A 62 15.30 4.60 -10.78
CA MET A 62 16.47 3.91 -10.21
C MET A 62 16.37 2.39 -10.38
N PHE A 63 15.19 1.80 -10.16
CA PHE A 63 14.98 0.37 -10.37
C PHE A 63 15.13 -0.02 -11.84
N LYS A 64 14.52 0.74 -12.75
CA LYS A 64 14.62 0.49 -14.20
C LYS A 64 16.05 0.61 -14.73
N ALA A 65 16.84 1.52 -14.17
CA ALA A 65 18.26 1.67 -14.53
C ALA A 65 19.10 0.41 -14.19
N THR A 66 18.61 -0.44 -13.28
CA THR A 66 19.25 -1.71 -12.92
C THR A 66 18.59 -2.94 -13.58
N GLY A 67 17.75 -2.73 -14.59
CA GLY A 67 17.12 -3.81 -15.37
C GLY A 67 15.84 -4.38 -14.76
N HIS A 68 15.30 -3.77 -13.69
CA HIS A 68 14.02 -4.21 -13.11
C HIS A 68 12.85 -3.80 -14.01
N VAL A 69 11.83 -4.63 -14.03
CA VAL A 69 10.57 -4.38 -14.73
C VAL A 69 9.39 -4.37 -13.75
N ASN A 70 8.40 -3.56 -14.07
CA ASN A 70 7.19 -3.47 -13.25
C ASN A 70 6.26 -4.63 -13.58
N VAL A 71 5.62 -5.17 -12.55
CA VAL A 71 4.54 -6.14 -12.66
C VAL A 71 3.40 -5.73 -11.73
N ASN A 72 2.17 -5.97 -12.17
CA ASN A 72 0.98 -5.71 -11.38
C ASN A 72 0.29 -7.02 -11.01
N MET A 73 0.11 -7.27 -9.73
CA MET A 73 -0.57 -8.44 -9.20
C MET A 73 -2.03 -8.10 -8.84
N PRO A 74 -2.95 -9.08 -8.87
CA PRO A 74 -4.33 -8.88 -8.46
C PRO A 74 -4.44 -8.34 -7.04
N MET A 75 -5.49 -7.55 -6.79
CA MET A 75 -5.77 -7.00 -5.46
C MET A 75 -6.28 -8.06 -4.48
N PHE A 76 -6.99 -9.05 -5.00
CA PHE A 76 -7.62 -10.09 -4.19
C PHE A 76 -6.79 -11.35 -4.13
N ILE A 77 -6.75 -11.96 -2.96
CA ILE A 77 -6.11 -13.25 -2.69
C ILE A 77 -7.21 -14.22 -2.24
N PRO A 78 -7.31 -15.42 -2.84
CA PRO A 78 -8.20 -16.46 -2.34
C PRO A 78 -7.74 -16.94 -0.96
N GLU A 79 -8.70 -17.27 -0.10
CA GLU A 79 -8.45 -17.73 1.28
C GLU A 79 -7.49 -18.93 1.32
N SER A 80 -7.67 -19.89 0.40
CA SER A 80 -6.82 -21.08 0.29
C SER A 80 -5.34 -20.76 0.04
N LEU A 81 -5.07 -19.67 -0.70
CA LEU A 81 -3.69 -19.23 -0.94
C LEU A 81 -3.09 -18.58 0.31
N LEU A 82 -3.87 -17.79 1.03
CA LEU A 82 -3.44 -17.15 2.27
C LEU A 82 -3.19 -18.18 3.39
N GLU A 83 -3.96 -19.26 3.42
CA GLU A 83 -3.79 -20.35 4.41
C GLU A 83 -2.48 -21.12 4.22
N LYS A 84 -2.01 -21.28 2.99
CA LYS A 84 -0.70 -21.89 2.71
C LYS A 84 0.47 -21.12 3.35
N GLU A 85 0.34 -19.82 3.58
CA GLU A 85 1.38 -19.04 4.25
C GLU A 85 1.37 -19.20 5.76
N LYS A 86 0.23 -19.50 6.38
CA LYS A 86 0.15 -19.75 7.83
C LYS A 86 1.07 -20.88 8.26
N ASP A 87 1.26 -21.88 7.41
CA ASP A 87 2.11 -23.02 7.67
C ASP A 87 3.62 -22.67 7.65
N HIS A 88 3.96 -21.50 7.08
CA HIS A 88 5.35 -21.07 6.93
C HIS A 88 5.76 -19.94 7.89
N VAL A 89 4.79 -19.23 8.50
CA VAL A 89 5.05 -18.10 9.40
C VAL A 89 4.29 -18.30 10.71
N GLU A 90 5.00 -18.73 11.75
CA GLU A 90 4.45 -18.85 13.10
C GLU A 90 3.87 -17.51 13.57
N GLY A 91 2.59 -17.50 13.95
CA GLY A 91 1.92 -16.31 14.45
C GLY A 91 1.31 -15.38 13.39
N PHE A 92 1.34 -15.72 12.12
CA PHE A 92 0.71 -14.93 11.06
C PHE A 92 -0.81 -15.15 11.03
N ALA A 93 -1.54 -14.26 11.67
CA ALA A 93 -3.01 -14.15 11.55
C ALA A 93 -3.34 -12.73 11.04
N PRO A 94 -3.25 -12.47 9.73
CA PRO A 94 -3.48 -11.13 9.21
C PRO A 94 -4.93 -10.71 9.42
N GLU A 95 -5.12 -9.54 10.03
CA GLU A 95 -6.39 -8.85 10.01
C GLU A 95 -6.58 -8.25 8.61
N VAL A 96 -7.46 -8.86 7.82
CA VAL A 96 -7.70 -8.47 6.43
C VAL A 96 -9.17 -8.14 6.18
N ALA A 97 -9.43 -7.32 5.17
CA ALA A 97 -10.79 -7.12 4.68
C ALA A 97 -11.19 -8.31 3.80
N TRP A 98 -12.31 -8.95 4.14
CA TRP A 98 -12.85 -10.09 3.43
C TRP A 98 -13.95 -9.68 2.44
N VAL A 99 -13.88 -10.22 1.24
CA VAL A 99 -14.95 -10.16 0.24
C VAL A 99 -15.62 -11.53 0.21
N THR A 100 -16.88 -11.54 0.55
CA THR A 100 -17.69 -12.77 0.70
C THR A 100 -18.83 -12.87 -0.29
N TYR A 101 -19.13 -11.79 -1.01
CA TYR A 101 -20.18 -11.72 -2.02
C TYR A 101 -19.68 -11.06 -3.30
N GLY A 102 -20.15 -11.55 -4.45
CA GLY A 102 -20.08 -10.90 -5.75
C GLY A 102 -21.48 -10.43 -6.15
N GLY A 103 -21.76 -9.15 -6.01
CA GLY A 103 -23.13 -8.64 -6.12
C GLY A 103 -24.05 -9.21 -5.02
N SER A 104 -25.10 -9.92 -5.39
CA SER A 104 -26.03 -10.59 -4.47
C SER A 104 -25.69 -12.05 -4.17
N GLU A 105 -24.72 -12.63 -4.89
CA GLU A 105 -24.35 -14.04 -4.77
C GLU A 105 -23.17 -14.20 -3.81
N LYS A 106 -23.26 -15.19 -2.94
CA LYS A 106 -22.18 -15.56 -2.05
C LYS A 106 -21.09 -16.26 -2.85
N LEU A 107 -19.83 -15.85 -2.64
CA LEU A 107 -18.69 -16.50 -3.26
C LEU A 107 -18.51 -17.92 -2.71
N GLU A 108 -18.11 -18.86 -3.55
CA GLU A 108 -17.76 -20.23 -3.15
C GLU A 108 -16.55 -20.21 -2.20
N GLU A 109 -15.56 -19.37 -2.50
CA GLU A 109 -14.38 -19.14 -1.68
C GLU A 109 -14.27 -17.65 -1.33
N ARG A 110 -13.94 -17.34 -0.08
CA ARG A 110 -13.70 -15.95 0.35
C ARG A 110 -12.42 -15.41 -0.28
N LEU A 111 -12.47 -14.14 -0.63
CA LEU A 111 -11.31 -13.40 -1.08
C LEU A 111 -10.91 -12.38 -0.03
N CYS A 112 -9.62 -12.15 0.17
CA CYS A 112 -9.18 -11.03 0.99
C CYS A 112 -8.53 -9.93 0.14
N VAL A 113 -8.66 -8.69 0.58
CA VAL A 113 -7.82 -7.61 0.08
C VAL A 113 -6.40 -7.90 0.54
N ARG A 114 -5.46 -8.00 -0.38
CA ARG A 114 -4.08 -8.41 -0.08
C ARG A 114 -3.44 -7.54 1.00
N PRO A 115 -2.97 -8.11 2.11
CA PRO A 115 -2.13 -7.39 3.07
C PRO A 115 -0.70 -7.25 2.55
N THR A 116 -0.28 -8.19 1.69
CA THR A 116 1.03 -8.29 1.07
C THR A 116 0.92 -8.98 -0.28
N SER A 117 1.95 -8.89 -1.14
CA SER A 117 1.90 -9.46 -2.49
C SER A 117 2.82 -10.67 -2.67
N GLU A 118 3.65 -11.01 -1.69
CA GLU A 118 4.69 -12.05 -1.81
C GLU A 118 4.08 -13.41 -2.16
N THR A 119 2.96 -13.79 -1.55
CA THR A 119 2.24 -15.03 -1.84
C THR A 119 1.83 -15.13 -3.29
N LEU A 120 1.28 -14.04 -3.85
CA LEU A 120 0.88 -13.97 -5.25
C LEU A 120 2.09 -14.13 -6.18
N PHE A 121 3.21 -13.48 -5.84
CA PHE A 121 4.44 -13.62 -6.60
C PHE A 121 4.94 -15.07 -6.59
N CYS A 122 5.04 -15.68 -5.42
CA CYS A 122 5.52 -17.05 -5.27
C CYS A 122 4.61 -18.04 -6.01
N ASP A 123 3.29 -17.88 -5.90
CA ASP A 123 2.33 -18.75 -6.57
C ASP A 123 2.39 -18.63 -8.09
N HIS A 124 2.45 -17.39 -8.61
CA HIS A 124 2.52 -17.12 -10.04
C HIS A 124 3.84 -17.59 -10.67
N TYR A 125 4.98 -17.24 -10.05
CA TYR A 125 6.29 -17.51 -10.65
C TYR A 125 6.75 -18.96 -10.53
N LYS A 126 6.17 -19.76 -9.65
CA LYS A 126 6.47 -21.21 -9.60
C LYS A 126 6.00 -21.95 -10.86
N GLU A 127 4.96 -21.46 -11.53
CA GLU A 127 4.35 -22.07 -12.70
C GLU A 127 4.96 -21.59 -14.03
N LEU A 128 5.72 -20.49 -13.98
CA LEU A 128 6.37 -20.01 -15.20
C LEU A 128 7.58 -20.89 -15.56
N PRO A 129 7.72 -21.25 -16.85
CA PRO A 129 8.91 -21.97 -17.31
C PRO A 129 10.14 -21.10 -17.02
N ARG A 130 11.11 -21.67 -16.31
CA ARG A 130 12.40 -20.98 -16.10
C ARG A 130 13.12 -20.96 -17.44
N PRO A 131 13.51 -19.79 -17.96
CA PRO A 131 14.42 -19.75 -19.11
C PRO A 131 15.70 -20.49 -18.70
N ALA A 132 16.15 -21.44 -19.50
CA ALA A 132 17.30 -22.28 -19.19
C ALA A 132 18.62 -21.50 -18.97
N GLU A 133 18.65 -20.21 -19.25
CA GLU A 133 19.83 -19.35 -19.21
C GLU A 133 19.69 -18.07 -18.37
N ALA A 134 18.53 -17.79 -17.79
CA ALA A 134 18.33 -16.60 -16.96
C ALA A 134 18.57 -16.92 -15.47
N VAL A 135 19.74 -17.43 -15.12
CA VAL A 135 20.18 -17.54 -13.73
C VAL A 135 20.90 -16.26 -13.33
N GLN A 136 20.15 -15.17 -13.25
CA GLN A 136 20.51 -14.10 -12.33
C GLN A 136 19.25 -13.76 -11.53
N PRO A 137 19.30 -13.80 -10.19
CA PRO A 137 18.18 -13.36 -9.38
C PRO A 137 18.09 -11.83 -9.53
N VAL A 138 17.37 -11.38 -10.54
CA VAL A 138 16.90 -10.01 -10.59
C VAL A 138 15.96 -9.88 -9.40
N GLY A 139 16.38 -9.13 -8.39
CA GLY A 139 15.59 -8.92 -7.19
C GLY A 139 14.21 -8.39 -7.58
N GLN A 140 13.22 -9.26 -7.49
CA GLN A 140 11.83 -8.91 -7.73
C GLN A 140 11.38 -8.04 -6.56
N ARG A 141 11.53 -6.75 -6.73
CA ARG A 141 10.90 -5.79 -5.83
C ARG A 141 9.58 -5.41 -6.46
N GLY A 142 8.51 -5.82 -5.79
CA GLY A 142 7.20 -5.25 -6.09
C GLY A 142 7.33 -3.73 -6.05
N THR A 143 6.96 -3.07 -7.13
CA THR A 143 7.06 -1.61 -7.20
C THR A 143 6.13 -0.98 -6.20
N LEU A 144 6.67 -0.12 -5.37
CA LEU A 144 5.87 0.79 -4.57
C LEU A 144 4.95 1.59 -5.50
N GLY A 145 3.68 1.16 -5.58
CA GLY A 145 2.64 2.11 -5.80
C GLY A 145 2.16 2.43 -7.21
N LYS A 146 2.12 1.51 -8.16
CA LYS A 146 1.17 1.61 -9.29
C LYS A 146 0.00 0.64 -9.18
N ASP A 147 -0.30 0.20 -7.99
CA ASP A 147 -1.49 -0.58 -7.71
C ASP A 147 -2.70 0.33 -7.53
N TYR A 148 -3.08 1.05 -8.58
CA TYR A 148 -4.46 1.48 -8.68
C TYR A 148 -5.28 0.25 -9.03
N PRO A 149 -6.26 -0.11 -8.19
CA PRO A 149 -7.23 -1.08 -8.61
C PRO A 149 -7.99 -0.48 -9.81
N SER A 150 -7.61 -0.88 -11.02
CA SER A 150 -8.59 -0.90 -12.08
C SER A 150 -9.62 -1.92 -11.61
N VAL A 151 -10.73 -1.45 -11.09
CA VAL A 151 -11.89 -2.30 -10.83
C VAL A 151 -12.20 -2.96 -12.17
N PRO A 152 -12.05 -4.30 -12.32
CA PRO A 152 -12.47 -4.93 -13.55
C PRO A 152 -13.96 -4.65 -13.69
N ALA A 153 -14.36 -4.16 -14.85
CA ALA A 153 -15.75 -4.18 -15.22
C ALA A 153 -16.16 -5.66 -15.19
N PHE A 154 -16.94 -6.03 -14.19
CA PHE A 154 -17.59 -7.33 -14.18
C PHE A 154 -18.55 -7.39 -15.39
N PRO A 155 -18.61 -8.52 -16.08
CA PRO A 155 -19.52 -8.71 -17.19
C PRO A 155 -20.99 -8.56 -16.76
#